data_92d0f85fc8e7507b3c8eaaab67f629d4
#
_entry.id   92d0f85fc8e7507b3c8eaaab67f629d4
#
_cell.length_a   1.000
_cell.length_b   1.000
_cell.length_c   1.000
_cell.angle_alpha   90.00
_cell.angle_beta   90.00
_cell.angle_gamma   90.00
#
_symmetry.space_group_name_H-M   'P 1'
#
loop_
_entity.id
_entity.type
_entity.pdbx_description
1 polymer ?
#
loop_
_entity_poly.entity_id
_entity_poly.type
_entity_poly.pdbx_seq_one_letter_code
_entity_poly.pdbx_strand_id
1 'polypeptide(L)'
;MGFGLCLSDVADEEVRRAIVAPLVRFNESQAGPSGTRPLVVGLRDADGTVVGGLWGATAYGWLFTQLLAVPEQSRGQGLGRQLLSLAEAEAMKRGCHAAWLDTFEFQAKAFYERLGYSCFATLPDYPKGSSRYFMRKELEQADES
;
A
#
# COMPACT_ATOMS: atom_id res chain seq x y z
N MET A 1 9.86 6.63 39.13
CA MET A 1 10.47 7.33 37.99
C MET A 1 9.39 7.69 37.01
N GLY A 2 9.31 8.95 36.67
CA GLY A 2 8.32 9.45 35.77
C GLY A 2 8.78 9.46 34.31
N PHE A 3 7.83 9.63 33.40
CA PHE A 3 8.10 9.78 31.98
C PHE A 3 7.76 11.19 31.56
N GLY A 4 8.51 11.71 30.60
CA GLY A 4 8.24 13.00 29.98
C GLY A 4 7.75 12.81 28.56
N LEU A 5 6.97 13.77 28.08
CA LEU A 5 6.46 13.78 26.71
C LEU A 5 7.16 14.89 25.93
N CYS A 6 7.48 14.61 24.68
CA CYS A 6 8.04 15.62 23.77
C CYS A 6 7.28 15.61 22.45
N LEU A 7 6.93 16.81 21.98
CA LEU A 7 6.22 17.00 20.73
C LEU A 7 7.18 17.53 19.67
N SER A 8 7.15 16.97 18.47
CA SER A 8 7.99 17.42 17.37
C SER A 8 7.26 17.27 16.04
N ASP A 9 7.57 18.13 15.10
CA ASP A 9 7.14 18.00 13.71
C ASP A 9 8.26 17.49 12.79
N VAL A 10 9.36 16.99 13.41
CA VAL A 10 10.47 16.38 12.70
C VAL A 10 10.34 14.86 12.75
N ALA A 11 10.35 14.20 11.59
CA ALA A 11 10.31 12.75 11.49
C ALA A 11 11.70 12.16 11.67
N ASP A 12 12.11 12.02 12.95
CA ASP A 12 13.44 11.51 13.32
C ASP A 12 13.41 9.97 13.29
N GLU A 13 14.32 9.36 12.54
CA GLU A 13 14.40 7.90 12.40
C GLU A 13 14.76 7.18 13.70
N GLU A 14 15.55 7.79 14.55
CA GLU A 14 15.88 7.19 15.85
C GLU A 14 14.65 7.14 16.75
N VAL A 15 13.86 8.20 16.75
CA VAL A 15 12.61 8.26 17.50
C VAL A 15 11.63 7.21 16.93
N ARG A 16 11.55 7.11 15.61
CA ARG A 16 10.69 6.11 14.98
C ARG A 16 11.06 4.70 15.40
N ARG A 17 12.35 4.37 15.37
CA ARG A 17 12.83 3.04 15.82
C ARG A 17 12.50 2.76 17.27
N ALA A 18 12.65 3.77 18.12
CA ALA A 18 12.33 3.63 19.55
C ALA A 18 10.84 3.41 19.79
N ILE A 19 9.98 3.95 18.93
CA ILE A 19 8.53 3.75 18.98
C ILE A 19 8.16 2.35 18.42
N VAL A 20 8.77 1.98 17.29
CA VAL A 20 8.45 0.73 16.59
C VAL A 20 8.87 -0.51 17.38
N ALA A 21 10.03 -0.47 18.04
CA ALA A 21 10.59 -1.63 18.69
C ALA A 21 9.65 -2.30 19.72
N PRO A 22 9.09 -1.56 20.69
CA PRO A 22 8.16 -2.19 21.64
C PRO A 22 6.86 -2.63 20.98
N LEU A 23 6.40 -1.90 19.96
CA LEU A 23 5.19 -2.26 19.22
C LEU A 23 5.36 -3.57 18.47
N VAL A 24 6.49 -3.75 17.78
CA VAL A 24 6.80 -5.00 17.06
C VAL A 24 6.90 -6.17 18.02
N ARG A 25 7.58 -5.98 19.16
CA ARG A 25 7.67 -7.03 20.17
C ARG A 25 6.31 -7.49 20.67
N PHE A 26 5.43 -6.52 20.94
CA PHE A 26 4.07 -6.83 21.38
C PHE A 26 3.29 -7.56 20.30
N ASN A 27 3.32 -7.05 19.06
CA ASN A 27 2.58 -7.63 17.94
C ASN A 27 3.05 -9.06 17.66
N GLU A 28 4.35 -9.29 17.65
CA GLU A 28 4.92 -10.63 17.42
C GLU A 28 4.55 -11.61 18.54
N SER A 29 4.44 -11.12 19.78
CA SER A 29 4.00 -11.97 20.89
C SER A 29 2.55 -12.41 20.74
N GLN A 30 1.72 -11.65 20.06
CA GLN A 30 0.30 -11.95 19.87
C GLN A 30 0.01 -12.66 18.56
N ALA A 31 0.67 -12.30 17.49
CA ALA A 31 0.32 -12.76 16.15
C ALA A 31 1.49 -13.41 15.39
N GLY A 32 2.65 -13.51 16.00
CA GLY A 32 3.86 -13.99 15.34
C GLY A 32 4.50 -12.93 14.48
N PRO A 33 5.58 -13.28 13.73
CA PRO A 33 6.28 -12.32 12.87
C PRO A 33 5.37 -11.78 11.77
N SER A 34 5.40 -10.47 11.54
CA SER A 34 4.61 -9.86 10.47
C SER A 34 5.12 -10.23 9.08
N GLY A 35 6.40 -10.53 8.95
CA GLY A 35 7.04 -10.79 7.69
C GLY A 35 7.06 -9.55 6.78
N THR A 36 7.07 -8.36 7.36
CA THR A 36 7.05 -7.11 6.59
C THR A 36 8.21 -7.04 5.61
N ARG A 37 7.90 -6.86 4.33
CA ARG A 37 8.89 -6.70 3.26
C ARG A 37 8.44 -5.63 2.28
N PRO A 38 9.33 -4.73 1.87
CA PRO A 38 8.98 -3.77 0.81
C PRO A 38 8.61 -4.49 -0.48
N LEU A 39 7.68 -3.90 -1.23
CA LEU A 39 7.32 -4.34 -2.57
C LEU A 39 7.20 -3.09 -3.44
N VAL A 40 8.10 -2.96 -4.40
CA VAL A 40 8.20 -1.76 -5.22
C VAL A 40 8.27 -2.16 -6.68
N VAL A 41 7.48 -1.50 -7.52
CA VAL A 41 7.55 -1.66 -8.98
C VAL A 41 7.85 -0.29 -9.58
N GLY A 42 9.03 -0.12 -10.13
CA GLY A 42 9.40 1.15 -10.78
C GLY A 42 8.96 1.16 -12.24
N LEU A 43 8.44 2.28 -12.69
CA LEU A 43 8.14 2.52 -14.09
C LEU A 43 9.24 3.37 -14.69
N ARG A 44 9.94 2.84 -15.69
CA ARG A 44 11.05 3.55 -16.34
C ARG A 44 10.66 4.01 -17.72
N ASP A 45 11.15 5.17 -18.11
CA ASP A 45 10.99 5.66 -19.47
C ASP A 45 12.06 5.05 -20.39
N ALA A 46 12.10 5.49 -21.65
CA ALA A 46 13.04 4.98 -22.65
C ALA A 46 14.50 5.23 -22.27
N ASP A 47 14.77 6.26 -21.46
CA ASP A 47 16.13 6.59 -21.01
C ASP A 47 16.52 5.83 -19.73
N GLY A 48 15.62 5.00 -19.20
CA GLY A 48 15.85 4.25 -17.98
C GLY A 48 15.59 5.04 -16.70
N THR A 49 15.04 6.25 -16.80
CA THR A 49 14.70 7.08 -15.65
C THR A 49 13.38 6.61 -15.03
N VAL A 50 13.34 6.46 -13.71
CA VAL A 50 12.10 6.12 -13.03
C VAL A 50 11.19 7.34 -13.01
N VAL A 51 9.99 7.20 -13.59
CA VAL A 51 9.02 8.30 -13.78
C VAL A 51 7.69 8.04 -13.09
N GLY A 52 7.56 6.92 -12.42
CA GLY A 52 6.36 6.55 -11.70
C GLY A 52 6.52 5.15 -11.15
N GLY A 53 5.43 4.52 -10.77
CA GLY A 53 5.47 3.15 -10.27
C GLY A 53 4.51 2.91 -9.11
N LEU A 54 4.79 1.83 -8.39
CA LEU A 54 4.04 1.42 -7.22
C LEU A 54 4.99 1.25 -6.04
N TRP A 55 4.57 1.75 -4.90
CA TRP A 55 5.31 1.62 -3.65
C TRP A 55 4.41 1.01 -2.59
N GLY A 56 4.83 -0.08 -2.00
CA GLY A 56 4.04 -0.75 -0.99
C GLY A 56 4.86 -1.73 -0.17
N ALA A 57 4.18 -2.62 0.49
CA ALA A 57 4.79 -3.65 1.32
C ALA A 57 3.83 -4.82 1.51
N THR A 58 4.37 -5.97 1.87
CA THR A 58 3.58 -7.12 2.30
C THR A 58 3.83 -7.39 3.77
N ALA A 59 2.77 -7.67 4.52
CA ALA A 59 2.86 -8.00 5.95
C ALA A 59 1.59 -8.76 6.36
N TYR A 60 1.74 -9.75 7.21
CA TYR A 60 0.62 -10.54 7.74
C TYR A 60 -0.32 -11.07 6.64
N GLY A 61 0.26 -11.45 5.49
CA GLY A 61 -0.52 -12.02 4.40
C GLY A 61 -1.30 -11.01 3.56
N TRP A 62 -1.03 -9.72 3.70
CA TRP A 62 -1.67 -8.65 2.95
C TRP A 62 -0.67 -7.81 2.18
N LEU A 63 -1.05 -7.42 0.97
CA LEU A 63 -0.35 -6.39 0.20
C LEU A 63 -0.98 -5.05 0.53
N PHE A 64 -0.17 -4.10 0.98
CA PHE A 64 -0.58 -2.71 1.09
C PHE A 64 0.09 -1.90 -0.02
N THR A 65 -0.73 -1.31 -0.90
CA THR A 65 -0.25 -0.36 -1.91
C THR A 65 -0.40 1.05 -1.33
N GLN A 66 0.73 1.66 -1.00
CA GLN A 66 0.76 2.99 -0.43
C GLN A 66 0.70 4.07 -1.48
N LEU A 67 1.47 3.91 -2.56
CA LEU A 67 1.58 4.90 -3.64
C LEU A 67 1.46 4.19 -4.99
N LEU A 68 0.73 4.80 -5.91
CA LEU A 68 0.65 4.35 -7.30
C LEU A 68 0.57 5.58 -8.19
N ALA A 69 1.54 5.74 -9.08
CA ALA A 69 1.59 6.90 -9.95
C ALA A 69 2.07 6.53 -11.34
N VAL A 70 1.38 7.07 -12.34
CA VAL A 70 1.74 6.95 -13.76
C VAL A 70 1.80 8.38 -14.32
N PRO A 71 2.81 8.71 -15.15
CA PRO A 71 2.90 10.03 -15.75
C PRO A 71 1.62 10.38 -16.50
N GLU A 72 1.20 11.64 -16.41
CA GLU A 72 -0.05 12.10 -17.02
C GLU A 72 -0.10 11.81 -18.52
N GLN A 73 1.01 12.05 -19.23
CA GLN A 73 1.10 11.81 -20.66
C GLN A 73 1.03 10.32 -21.05
N SER A 74 1.19 9.42 -20.07
CA SER A 74 1.17 7.98 -20.30
C SER A 74 -0.12 7.32 -19.82
N ARG A 75 -1.09 8.11 -19.37
CA ARG A 75 -2.38 7.58 -18.93
C ARG A 75 -3.15 7.01 -20.11
N GLY A 76 -3.99 6.02 -19.86
CA GLY A 76 -4.77 5.35 -20.86
C GLY A 76 -4.04 4.22 -21.60
N GLN A 77 -2.81 3.91 -21.21
CA GLN A 77 -2.01 2.84 -21.82
C GLN A 77 -2.01 1.55 -20.99
N GLY A 78 -2.79 1.49 -19.92
CA GLY A 78 -2.87 0.32 -19.06
C GLY A 78 -1.68 0.13 -18.12
N LEU A 79 -0.84 1.15 -17.94
CA LEU A 79 0.36 1.04 -17.10
C LEU A 79 0.02 0.86 -15.63
N GLY A 80 -0.97 1.59 -15.11
CA GLY A 80 -1.40 1.43 -13.72
C GLY A 80 -1.89 0.02 -13.43
N ARG A 81 -2.63 -0.56 -14.35
CA ARG A 81 -3.09 -1.95 -14.26
C ARG A 81 -1.92 -2.92 -14.26
N GLN A 82 -0.93 -2.71 -15.13
CA GLN A 82 0.26 -3.56 -15.20
C GLN A 82 1.07 -3.49 -13.90
N LEU A 83 1.27 -2.29 -13.36
CA LEU A 83 1.98 -2.09 -12.11
C LEU A 83 1.30 -2.86 -10.97
N LEU A 84 0.00 -2.72 -10.85
CA LEU A 84 -0.76 -3.36 -9.80
C LEU A 84 -0.79 -4.89 -9.98
N SER A 85 -0.90 -5.37 -11.22
CA SER A 85 -0.87 -6.80 -11.53
C SER A 85 0.47 -7.43 -11.14
N LEU A 86 1.59 -6.75 -11.42
CA LEU A 86 2.91 -7.23 -11.01
C LEU A 86 3.03 -7.30 -9.49
N ALA A 87 2.56 -6.28 -8.80
CA ALA A 87 2.60 -6.24 -7.34
C ALA A 87 1.75 -7.35 -6.73
N GLU A 88 0.55 -7.56 -7.25
CA GLU A 88 -0.35 -8.62 -6.76
C GLU A 88 0.23 -10.00 -7.01
N ALA A 89 0.84 -10.22 -8.17
CA ALA A 89 1.49 -11.50 -8.49
C ALA A 89 2.64 -11.79 -7.53
N GLU A 90 3.48 -10.80 -7.25
CA GLU A 90 4.56 -10.93 -6.28
C GLU A 90 4.04 -11.16 -4.87
N ALA A 91 2.98 -10.46 -4.48
CA ALA A 91 2.35 -10.66 -3.17
C ALA A 91 1.85 -12.10 -3.03
N MET A 92 1.23 -12.67 -4.06
CA MET A 92 0.78 -14.06 -4.05
C MET A 92 1.95 -15.03 -3.91
N LYS A 93 3.09 -14.77 -4.57
CA LYS A 93 4.31 -15.57 -4.39
C LYS A 93 4.81 -15.53 -2.95
N ARG A 94 4.60 -14.43 -2.25
CA ARG A 94 4.96 -14.27 -0.84
C ARG A 94 3.93 -14.87 0.12
N GLY A 95 2.87 -15.49 -0.41
CA GLY A 95 1.82 -16.12 0.37
C GLY A 95 0.71 -15.19 0.82
N CYS A 96 0.61 -14.01 0.25
CA CYS A 96 -0.46 -13.07 0.58
C CYS A 96 -1.80 -13.55 0.00
N HIS A 97 -2.87 -13.38 0.78
CA HIS A 97 -4.22 -13.77 0.38
C HIS A 97 -5.11 -12.58 0.04
N ALA A 98 -4.66 -11.35 0.31
CA ALA A 98 -5.49 -10.16 0.11
C ALA A 98 -4.61 -8.93 -0.09
N ALA A 99 -5.24 -7.87 -0.60
CA ALA A 99 -4.61 -6.58 -0.82
C ALA A 99 -5.54 -5.47 -0.36
N TRP A 100 -4.97 -4.36 0.07
CA TRP A 100 -5.75 -3.18 0.41
C TRP A 100 -5.00 -1.92 0.03
N LEU A 101 -5.76 -0.85 -0.12
CA LEU A 101 -5.21 0.47 -0.44
C LEU A 101 -6.24 1.53 -0.06
N ASP A 102 -5.83 2.77 -0.13
CA ASP A 102 -6.75 3.89 0.00
C ASP A 102 -6.58 4.84 -1.17
N THR A 103 -7.64 5.55 -1.50
CA THR A 103 -7.65 6.50 -2.60
C THR A 103 -8.60 7.66 -2.29
N PHE A 104 -8.23 8.85 -2.77
CA PHE A 104 -9.10 10.01 -2.65
C PHE A 104 -10.20 9.97 -3.71
N GLU A 105 -11.32 10.61 -3.43
CA GLU A 105 -12.44 10.71 -4.34
C GLU A 105 -12.05 11.29 -5.70
N PHE A 106 -11.12 12.27 -5.69
CA PHE A 106 -10.62 12.89 -6.91
C PHE A 106 -9.55 12.06 -7.64
N GLN A 107 -9.21 10.89 -7.15
CA GLN A 107 -8.21 10.03 -7.79
C GLN A 107 -8.87 8.96 -8.65
N ALA A 108 -9.00 7.73 -8.17
CA ALA A 108 -9.24 6.62 -9.07
C ALA A 108 -10.07 5.47 -8.49
N LYS A 109 -11.10 5.77 -7.69
CA LYS A 109 -11.93 4.70 -7.10
C LYS A 109 -12.45 3.74 -8.17
N ALA A 110 -12.99 4.27 -9.28
CA ALA A 110 -13.53 3.44 -10.36
C ALA A 110 -12.46 2.56 -11.03
N PHE A 111 -11.23 3.08 -11.13
CA PHE A 111 -10.11 2.30 -11.66
C PHE A 111 -9.87 1.04 -10.82
N TYR A 112 -9.83 1.20 -9.48
CA TYR A 112 -9.60 0.06 -8.59
C TYR A 112 -10.79 -0.90 -8.59
N GLU A 113 -12.01 -0.38 -8.67
CA GLU A 113 -13.20 -1.23 -8.76
C GLU A 113 -13.16 -2.14 -9.99
N ARG A 114 -12.72 -1.61 -11.12
CA ARG A 114 -12.56 -2.41 -12.35
C ARG A 114 -11.51 -3.51 -12.20
N LEU A 115 -10.56 -3.34 -11.28
CA LEU A 115 -9.50 -4.32 -11.02
C LEU A 115 -9.85 -5.29 -9.89
N GLY A 116 -11.10 -5.27 -9.43
CA GLY A 116 -11.58 -6.21 -8.44
C GLY A 116 -11.56 -5.73 -6.99
N TYR A 117 -11.22 -4.46 -6.76
CA TYR A 117 -11.27 -3.88 -5.42
C TYR A 117 -12.67 -3.44 -5.07
N SER A 118 -13.03 -3.57 -3.80
CA SER A 118 -14.29 -3.07 -3.27
C SER A 118 -14.04 -2.13 -2.10
N CYS A 119 -14.86 -1.09 -2.01
CA CYS A 119 -14.76 -0.12 -0.92
C CYS A 119 -15.39 -0.70 0.35
N PHE A 120 -14.61 -0.72 1.43
CA PHE A 120 -15.11 -1.24 2.71
C PHE A 120 -15.20 -0.16 3.79
N ALA A 121 -14.66 1.03 3.54
CA ALA A 121 -14.76 2.14 4.48
C ALA A 121 -14.56 3.46 3.75
N THR A 122 -15.19 4.52 4.28
CA THR A 122 -15.12 5.87 3.73
C THR A 122 -14.85 6.86 4.85
N LEU A 123 -13.89 7.74 4.65
CA LEU A 123 -13.67 8.88 5.51
C LEU A 123 -14.21 10.13 4.79
N PRO A 124 -15.28 10.76 5.33
CA PRO A 124 -15.76 12.00 4.74
C PRO A 124 -14.84 13.16 5.10
N ASP A 125 -14.89 14.21 4.31
CA ASP A 125 -14.13 15.43 4.54
C ASP A 125 -12.62 15.19 4.64
N TYR A 126 -12.08 14.46 3.68
CA TYR A 126 -10.66 14.13 3.60
C TYR A 126 -10.19 14.27 2.13
N PRO A 127 -9.86 15.48 1.65
CA PRO A 127 -10.04 16.78 2.29
C PRO A 127 -11.50 17.19 2.37
N LYS A 128 -11.77 18.29 3.09
CA LYS A 128 -13.12 18.80 3.29
C LYS A 128 -13.87 18.94 1.95
N GLY A 129 -15.09 18.40 1.91
CA GLY A 129 -15.90 18.37 0.69
C GLY A 129 -15.59 17.19 -0.21
N SER A 130 -14.65 16.35 0.14
CA SER A 130 -14.28 15.14 -0.61
C SER A 130 -14.14 13.97 0.35
N SER A 131 -14.07 12.76 -0.16
CA SER A 131 -13.96 11.56 0.65
C SER A 131 -12.69 10.80 0.35
N ARG A 132 -12.22 10.02 1.33
CA ARG A 132 -11.15 9.05 1.15
C ARG A 132 -11.74 7.66 1.30
N TYR A 133 -11.44 6.80 0.33
CA TYR A 133 -11.98 5.44 0.28
C TYR A 133 -10.92 4.43 0.62
N PHE A 134 -11.29 3.45 1.43
CA PHE A 134 -10.43 2.30 1.75
C PHE A 134 -10.97 1.10 1.00
N MET A 135 -10.10 0.45 0.24
CA MET A 135 -10.51 -0.58 -0.70
C MET A 135 -9.71 -1.86 -0.46
N ARG A 136 -10.33 -2.99 -0.72
CA ARG A 136 -9.72 -4.31 -0.54
C ARG A 136 -10.03 -5.23 -1.71
N LYS A 137 -9.17 -6.24 -1.87
CA LYS A 137 -9.34 -7.28 -2.88
C LYS A 137 -8.80 -8.60 -2.32
N GLU A 138 -9.52 -9.69 -2.54
CA GLU A 138 -8.98 -11.01 -2.27
C GLU A 138 -8.08 -11.44 -3.43
N LEU A 139 -6.88 -11.93 -3.10
CA LEU A 139 -5.94 -12.40 -4.10
C LEU A 139 -6.12 -13.89 -4.26
N GLU A 140 -6.60 -14.30 -5.41
CA GLU A 140 -6.80 -15.72 -5.71
C GLU A 140 -5.63 -16.24 -6.51
N GLN A 141 -5.07 -17.36 -6.05
CA GLN A 141 -4.14 -18.10 -6.87
C GLN A 141 -4.92 -18.78 -7.99
N ALA A 142 -4.35 -18.78 -9.20
CA ALA A 142 -4.94 -19.50 -10.31
C ALA A 142 -5.14 -20.96 -9.88
N ASP A 143 -6.38 -21.45 -10.03
CA ASP A 143 -6.71 -22.82 -9.72
C ASP A 143 -5.92 -23.73 -10.66
N GLU A 144 -5.02 -24.53 -10.10
CA GLU A 144 -4.32 -25.56 -10.85
C GLU A 144 -5.21 -26.80 -10.96
N SER A 145 -6.29 -26.66 -11.69
CA SER A 145 -7.14 -27.81 -11.95
C SER A 145 -6.83 -28.43 -13.31
#